data_c83a1a078bfe6f01db7f7f5174228cd8
#
_entry.id   c83a1a078bfe6f01db7f7f5174228cd8
#
_cell.length_a   1.000
_cell.length_b   1.000
_cell.length_c   1.000
_cell.angle_alpha   90.00
_cell.angle_beta   90.00
_cell.angle_gamma   90.00
#
_symmetry.space_group_name_H-M   'P 1'
#
loop_
_entity.id
_entity.type
_entity.pdbx_description
1 polymer ?
#
loop_
_entity_poly.entity_id
_entity_poly.type
_entity_poly.pdbx_seq_one_letter_code
_entity_poly.pdbx_strand_id
1 'polypeptide(L)'
;MVENLFPHLRLDQLWSATQETLYMTALSGIATFVLGILLGLALFLTAKGGLFQNKPLYSVISIVVNVFRSIPFIILIVLLIPFTKTIVGTILGANAALPALIVGAAPFYARLVEIALREVDKGVIEATRSMGARLSTLVFRVLLPESSPALVSGITVTLIALVSYSAMAGVIGAGGLGNLAYLEGFQRNHNDVTLVATVT
;
A
#
# COMPACT_ATOMS: atom_id res chain seq x y z
N MET A 1 -27.34 13.37 -23.38
CA MET A 1 -27.50 14.13 -22.11
C MET A 1 -26.16 14.30 -21.38
N VAL A 2 -25.32 13.26 -21.26
CA VAL A 2 -23.99 13.34 -20.64
C VAL A 2 -23.03 14.23 -21.43
N GLU A 3 -23.04 14.16 -22.76
CA GLU A 3 -22.20 14.98 -23.64
C GLU A 3 -22.46 16.49 -23.54
N ASN A 4 -23.66 16.92 -23.16
CA ASN A 4 -23.98 18.34 -22.97
C ASN A 4 -23.51 18.87 -21.61
N LEU A 5 -23.30 17.99 -20.64
CA LEU A 5 -22.81 18.34 -19.28
C LEU A 5 -21.28 18.26 -19.17
N PHE A 6 -20.67 17.36 -19.95
CA PHE A 6 -19.23 17.09 -19.95
C PHE A 6 -18.69 17.01 -21.38
N PRO A 7 -18.56 18.16 -22.08
CA PRO A 7 -18.26 18.21 -23.52
C PRO A 7 -16.84 17.74 -23.86
N HIS A 8 -15.93 17.73 -22.90
CA HIS A 8 -14.53 17.31 -23.14
C HIS A 8 -14.25 15.90 -22.63
N LEU A 9 -15.24 15.26 -21.98
CA LEU A 9 -15.09 13.92 -21.39
C LEU A 9 -15.18 12.85 -22.48
N ARG A 10 -14.11 12.08 -22.63
CA ARG A 10 -14.07 10.88 -23.46
C ARG A 10 -14.23 9.65 -22.60
N LEU A 11 -15.35 8.96 -22.74
CA LEU A 11 -15.69 7.78 -21.93
C LEU A 11 -14.69 6.63 -22.12
N ASP A 12 -14.12 6.48 -23.33
CA ASP A 12 -13.08 5.50 -23.62
C ASP A 12 -11.81 5.75 -22.78
N GLN A 13 -11.40 7.01 -22.67
CA GLN A 13 -10.24 7.42 -21.87
C GLN A 13 -10.52 7.27 -20.38
N LEU A 14 -11.71 7.66 -19.91
CA LEU A 14 -12.10 7.48 -18.50
C LEU A 14 -12.07 6.01 -18.11
N TRP A 15 -12.64 5.13 -18.95
CA TRP A 15 -12.67 3.70 -18.70
C TRP A 15 -11.26 3.09 -18.62
N SER A 16 -10.41 3.42 -19.61
CA SER A 16 -9.01 2.99 -19.60
C SER A 16 -8.26 3.48 -18.35
N ALA A 17 -8.40 4.76 -18.00
CA ALA A 17 -7.77 5.33 -16.82
C ALA A 17 -8.26 4.69 -15.51
N THR A 18 -9.55 4.37 -15.42
CA THR A 18 -10.13 3.64 -14.28
C THR A 18 -9.53 2.25 -14.16
N GLN A 19 -9.45 1.50 -15.26
CA GLN A 19 -8.82 0.18 -15.27
C GLN A 19 -7.36 0.22 -14.84
N GLU A 20 -6.58 1.20 -15.30
CA GLU A 20 -5.18 1.39 -14.90
C GLU A 20 -5.05 1.69 -13.41
N THR A 21 -5.91 2.55 -12.85
CA THR A 21 -5.92 2.86 -11.42
C THR A 21 -6.27 1.62 -10.59
N LEU A 22 -7.31 0.88 -10.99
CA LEU A 22 -7.69 -0.37 -10.32
C LEU A 22 -6.60 -1.42 -10.40
N TYR A 23 -5.95 -1.57 -11.55
CA TYR A 23 -4.82 -2.47 -11.75
C TYR A 23 -3.66 -2.13 -10.81
N MET A 24 -3.23 -0.86 -10.79
CA MET A 24 -2.15 -0.40 -9.91
C MET A 24 -2.50 -0.65 -8.43
N THR A 25 -3.71 -0.27 -8.01
CA THR A 25 -4.15 -0.40 -6.62
C THR A 25 -4.29 -1.86 -6.20
N ALA A 26 -4.90 -2.70 -7.04
CA ALA A 26 -5.12 -4.11 -6.70
C ALA A 26 -3.79 -4.87 -6.60
N LEU A 27 -2.92 -4.74 -7.61
CA LEU A 27 -1.67 -5.50 -7.65
C LEU A 27 -0.69 -5.04 -6.57
N SER A 28 -0.54 -3.71 -6.40
CA SER A 28 0.27 -3.17 -5.29
C SER A 28 -0.34 -3.46 -3.93
N GLY A 29 -1.67 -3.47 -3.81
CA GLY A 29 -2.39 -3.82 -2.59
C GLY A 29 -2.14 -5.26 -2.15
N ILE A 30 -2.21 -6.23 -3.06
CA ILE A 30 -1.91 -7.64 -2.79
C ILE A 30 -0.46 -7.80 -2.32
N ALA A 31 0.49 -7.20 -3.04
CA ALA A 31 1.90 -7.25 -2.67
C ALA A 31 2.17 -6.58 -1.31
N THR A 32 1.54 -5.42 -1.07
CA THR A 32 1.60 -4.69 0.20
C THR A 32 1.02 -5.51 1.35
N PHE A 33 -0.10 -6.18 1.15
CA PHE A 33 -0.70 -7.07 2.14
C PHE A 33 0.26 -8.17 2.56
N VAL A 34 0.83 -8.89 1.60
CA VAL A 34 1.76 -9.99 1.89
C VAL A 34 3.03 -9.47 2.58
N LEU A 35 3.69 -8.48 2.00
CA LEU A 35 4.93 -7.93 2.55
C LEU A 35 4.70 -7.25 3.90
N GLY A 36 3.60 -6.53 4.06
CA GLY A 36 3.27 -5.86 5.30
C GLY A 36 2.97 -6.82 6.44
N ILE A 37 2.26 -7.94 6.18
CA ILE A 37 2.08 -9.00 7.19
C ILE A 37 3.43 -9.63 7.58
N LEU A 38 4.28 -9.95 6.63
CA LEU A 38 5.60 -10.53 6.92
C LEU A 38 6.48 -9.58 7.75
N LEU A 39 6.56 -8.31 7.35
CA LEU A 39 7.33 -7.30 8.08
C LEU A 39 6.72 -6.99 9.45
N GLY A 40 5.38 -6.89 9.54
CA GLY A 40 4.69 -6.63 10.79
C GLY A 40 4.83 -7.78 11.80
N LEU A 41 4.75 -9.02 11.33
CA LEU A 41 5.06 -10.21 12.14
C LEU A 41 6.52 -10.20 12.60
N ALA A 42 7.47 -9.87 11.72
CA ALA A 42 8.88 -9.77 12.08
C ALA A 42 9.10 -8.72 13.18
N LEU A 43 8.47 -7.55 13.07
CA LEU A 43 8.50 -6.50 14.10
C LEU A 43 7.89 -7.00 15.42
N PHE A 44 6.71 -7.60 15.38
CA PHE A 44 6.03 -8.09 16.59
C PHE A 44 6.84 -9.16 17.29
N LEU A 45 7.33 -10.16 16.57
CA LEU A 45 8.06 -11.30 17.14
C LEU A 45 9.42 -10.90 17.71
N THR A 46 10.10 -9.91 17.13
CA THR A 46 11.44 -9.46 17.56
C THR A 46 11.41 -8.34 18.60
N ALA A 47 10.26 -7.74 18.86
CA ALA A 47 10.08 -6.66 19.83
C ALA A 47 10.45 -7.06 21.25
N LYS A 48 10.64 -6.05 22.11
CA LYS A 48 10.88 -6.28 23.56
C LYS A 48 9.69 -7.02 24.19
N GLY A 49 9.97 -8.17 24.82
CA GLY A 49 8.94 -9.07 25.36
C GLY A 49 8.28 -9.97 24.32
N GLY A 50 8.72 -9.91 23.07
CA GLY A 50 8.27 -10.80 22.00
C GLY A 50 8.89 -12.20 22.09
N LEU A 51 8.33 -13.14 21.31
CA LEU A 51 8.72 -14.56 21.31
C LEU A 51 10.18 -14.82 20.93
N PHE A 52 10.70 -14.01 20.02
CA PHE A 52 12.07 -14.04 19.53
C PHE A 52 12.76 -12.70 19.77
N GLN A 53 12.62 -12.17 20.99
CA GLN A 53 13.18 -10.88 21.32
C GLN A 53 14.62 -10.72 20.81
N ASN A 54 14.79 -9.83 19.86
CA ASN A 54 16.08 -9.50 19.27
C ASN A 54 16.14 -7.98 19.02
N LYS A 55 16.68 -7.25 20.00
CA LYS A 55 16.74 -5.78 19.93
C LYS A 55 17.46 -5.24 18.68
N PRO A 56 18.65 -5.75 18.28
CA PRO A 56 19.29 -5.30 17.04
C PRO A 56 18.40 -5.49 15.81
N LEU A 57 17.82 -6.69 15.63
CA LEU A 57 16.99 -7.00 14.47
C LEU A 57 15.72 -6.14 14.44
N TYR A 58 15.04 -6.01 15.58
CA TYR A 58 13.89 -5.11 15.70
C TYR A 58 14.26 -3.66 15.33
N SER A 59 15.39 -3.17 15.85
CA SER A 59 15.82 -1.80 15.56
C SER A 59 16.09 -1.58 14.08
N VAL A 60 16.77 -2.50 13.41
CA VAL A 60 17.06 -2.40 11.96
C VAL A 60 15.74 -2.37 11.17
N ILE A 61 14.85 -3.35 11.38
CA ILE A 61 13.56 -3.41 10.66
C ILE A 61 12.74 -2.14 10.95
N SER A 62 12.66 -1.73 12.22
CA SER A 62 11.89 -0.56 12.64
C SER A 62 12.43 0.74 12.05
N ILE A 63 13.75 0.90 11.96
CA ILE A 63 14.38 2.07 11.31
C ILE A 63 14.03 2.09 9.84
N VAL A 64 14.22 0.98 9.13
CA VAL A 64 13.88 0.87 7.70
C VAL A 64 12.41 1.22 7.47
N VAL A 65 11.50 0.58 8.20
CA VAL A 65 10.05 0.86 8.11
C VAL A 65 9.75 2.34 8.37
N ASN A 66 10.34 2.96 9.40
CA ASN A 66 10.08 4.36 9.73
C ASN A 66 10.66 5.32 8.69
N VAL A 67 11.87 5.05 8.17
CA VAL A 67 12.49 5.88 7.12
C VAL A 67 11.60 5.90 5.87
N PHE A 68 11.18 4.74 5.35
CA PHE A 68 10.33 4.71 4.16
C PHE A 68 8.98 5.40 4.37
N ARG A 69 8.40 5.32 5.57
CA ARG A 69 7.15 6.03 5.92
C ARG A 69 7.31 7.54 6.05
N SER A 70 8.52 8.02 6.31
CA SER A 70 8.79 9.45 6.45
C SER A 70 9.05 10.16 5.12
N ILE A 71 9.33 9.40 4.05
CA ILE A 71 9.58 9.96 2.73
C ILE A 71 8.24 10.29 2.06
N PRO A 72 8.01 11.53 1.60
CA PRO A 72 6.84 11.85 0.79
C PRO A 72 6.80 10.99 -0.46
N PHE A 73 5.61 10.43 -0.79
CA PHE A 73 5.50 9.45 -1.88
C PHE A 73 6.01 9.98 -3.22
N ILE A 74 5.75 11.27 -3.52
CA ILE A 74 6.24 11.89 -4.76
C ILE A 74 7.78 11.90 -4.85
N ILE A 75 8.47 12.03 -3.73
CA ILE A 75 9.93 11.95 -3.67
C ILE A 75 10.39 10.50 -3.79
N LEU A 76 9.69 9.58 -3.13
CA LEU A 76 10.00 8.16 -3.14
C LEU A 76 9.93 7.58 -4.55
N ILE A 77 8.89 7.91 -5.33
CA ILE A 77 8.75 7.40 -6.70
C ILE A 77 9.88 7.91 -7.59
N VAL A 78 10.29 9.18 -7.46
CA VAL A 78 11.43 9.75 -8.21
C VAL A 78 12.75 9.07 -7.79
N LEU A 79 12.95 8.84 -6.50
CA LEU A 79 14.14 8.15 -5.98
C LEU A 79 14.25 6.72 -6.51
N LEU A 80 13.11 6.05 -6.72
CA LEU A 80 13.05 4.67 -7.19
C LEU A 80 13.11 4.53 -8.71
N ILE A 81 13.16 5.61 -9.50
CA ILE A 81 13.26 5.57 -10.97
C ILE A 81 14.37 4.63 -11.47
N PRO A 82 15.63 4.71 -10.98
CA PRO A 82 16.70 3.82 -11.45
C PRO A 82 16.39 2.34 -11.16
N PHE A 83 15.87 2.07 -9.98
CA PHE A 83 15.47 0.72 -9.55
C PHE A 83 14.31 0.19 -10.40
N THR A 84 13.28 1.00 -10.60
CA THR A 84 12.12 0.68 -11.45
C THR A 84 12.55 0.36 -12.88
N LYS A 85 13.41 1.19 -13.48
CA LYS A 85 13.92 0.98 -14.83
C LYS A 85 14.68 -0.34 -14.96
N THR A 86 15.42 -0.74 -13.94
CA THR A 86 16.18 -2.00 -13.95
C THR A 86 15.25 -3.22 -13.88
N ILE A 87 14.16 -3.15 -13.10
CA ILE A 87 13.26 -4.31 -12.88
C ILE A 87 12.17 -4.38 -13.96
N VAL A 88 11.58 -3.24 -14.31
CA VAL A 88 10.40 -3.17 -15.20
C VAL A 88 10.80 -2.88 -16.64
N GLY A 89 12.00 -2.32 -16.86
CA GLY A 89 12.50 -1.94 -18.19
C GLY A 89 12.00 -0.57 -18.68
N THR A 90 11.00 0.02 -18.02
CA THR A 90 10.42 1.34 -18.34
C THR A 90 10.22 2.17 -17.08
N ILE A 91 10.10 3.49 -17.25
CA ILE A 91 9.76 4.42 -16.17
C ILE A 91 8.35 5.01 -16.32
N LEU A 92 7.65 4.64 -17.41
CA LEU A 92 6.31 5.13 -17.73
C LEU A 92 5.30 3.98 -17.73
N GLY A 93 4.04 4.33 -17.48
CA GLY A 93 2.91 3.41 -17.47
C GLY A 93 2.66 2.74 -16.11
N ALA A 94 1.53 2.07 -15.98
CA ALA A 94 1.03 1.49 -14.73
C ALA A 94 2.01 0.49 -14.09
N ASN A 95 2.70 -0.32 -14.89
CA ASN A 95 3.70 -1.28 -14.37
C ASN A 95 4.90 -0.60 -13.72
N ALA A 96 5.31 0.57 -14.23
CA ALA A 96 6.43 1.32 -13.68
C ALA A 96 6.11 1.93 -12.30
N ALA A 97 4.84 2.17 -11.98
CA ALA A 97 4.44 2.67 -10.67
C ALA A 97 4.47 1.59 -9.57
N LEU A 98 4.28 0.31 -9.92
CA LEU A 98 4.11 -0.78 -8.96
C LEU A 98 5.24 -0.88 -7.93
N PRO A 99 6.55 -0.84 -8.29
CA PRO A 99 7.62 -0.92 -7.30
C PRO A 99 7.53 0.19 -6.25
N ALA A 100 7.28 1.43 -6.68
CA ALA A 100 7.19 2.57 -5.77
C ALA A 100 5.94 2.50 -4.89
N LEU A 101 4.79 2.08 -5.43
CA LEU A 101 3.55 1.89 -4.68
C LEU A 101 3.73 0.83 -3.58
N ILE A 102 4.36 -0.29 -3.91
CA ILE A 102 4.62 -1.38 -2.96
C ILE A 102 5.60 -0.92 -1.87
N VAL A 103 6.73 -0.33 -2.27
CA VAL A 103 7.76 0.13 -1.31
C VAL A 103 7.23 1.25 -0.41
N GLY A 104 6.35 2.10 -0.90
CA GLY A 104 5.73 3.16 -0.11
C GLY A 104 4.67 2.64 0.87
N ALA A 105 3.85 1.69 0.44
CA ALA A 105 2.71 1.22 1.23
C ALA A 105 3.04 0.05 2.18
N ALA A 106 3.96 -0.86 1.81
CA ALA A 106 4.27 -2.02 2.63
C ALA A 106 4.81 -1.67 4.04
N PRO A 107 5.71 -0.70 4.22
CA PRO A 107 6.14 -0.26 5.55
C PRO A 107 5.01 0.38 6.36
N PHE A 108 4.09 1.09 5.71
CA PHE A 108 2.94 1.67 6.37
C PHE A 108 2.02 0.57 6.91
N TYR A 109 1.64 -0.41 6.07
CA TYR A 109 0.82 -1.53 6.50
C TYR A 109 1.53 -2.41 7.53
N ALA A 110 2.83 -2.65 7.41
CA ALA A 110 3.62 -3.41 8.39
C ALA A 110 3.50 -2.86 9.81
N ARG A 111 3.47 -1.55 9.96
CA ARG A 111 3.28 -0.93 11.28
C ARG A 111 1.86 -1.10 11.82
N LEU A 112 0.85 -1.05 10.96
CA LEU A 112 -0.54 -1.34 11.34
C LEU A 112 -0.69 -2.80 11.77
N VAL A 113 -0.06 -3.72 11.06
CA VAL A 113 0.00 -5.15 11.43
C VAL A 113 0.67 -5.34 12.79
N GLU A 114 1.82 -4.71 13.04
CA GLU A 114 2.49 -4.78 14.34
C GLU A 114 1.57 -4.29 15.48
N ILE A 115 0.86 -3.18 15.28
CA ILE A 115 -0.10 -2.64 16.25
C ILE A 115 -1.23 -3.64 16.49
N ALA A 116 -1.86 -4.15 15.43
CA ALA A 116 -2.93 -5.13 15.52
C ALA A 116 -2.53 -6.40 16.29
N LEU A 117 -1.32 -6.90 16.03
CA LEU A 117 -0.80 -8.09 16.75
C LEU A 117 -0.51 -7.81 18.23
N ARG A 118 -0.18 -6.57 18.61
CA ARG A 118 0.03 -6.17 20.00
C ARG A 118 -1.25 -6.07 20.82
N GLU A 119 -2.40 -5.93 20.16
CA GLU A 119 -3.73 -5.87 20.79
C GLU A 119 -4.24 -7.26 21.18
N VAL A 120 -3.65 -8.34 20.62
CA VAL A 120 -4.01 -9.72 21.00
C VAL A 120 -3.69 -9.94 22.47
N ASP A 121 -4.65 -10.55 23.21
CA ASP A 121 -4.52 -10.80 24.65
C ASP A 121 -3.32 -11.68 24.96
N LYS A 122 -2.48 -11.23 25.89
CA LYS A 122 -1.26 -11.94 26.29
C LYS A 122 -1.57 -13.29 26.96
N GLY A 123 -2.68 -13.39 27.67
CA GLY A 123 -3.10 -14.65 28.31
C GLY A 123 -3.39 -15.73 27.27
N VAL A 124 -4.01 -15.37 26.13
CA VAL A 124 -4.24 -16.29 25.01
C VAL A 124 -2.92 -16.78 24.42
N ILE A 125 -1.94 -15.87 24.27
CA ILE A 125 -0.61 -16.22 23.76
C ILE A 125 0.11 -17.16 24.76
N GLU A 126 0.10 -16.83 26.03
CA GLU A 126 0.75 -17.61 27.09
C GLU A 126 0.09 -18.99 27.27
N ALA A 127 -1.24 -19.06 27.28
CA ALA A 127 -1.97 -20.32 27.34
C ALA A 127 -1.65 -21.24 26.16
N THR A 128 -1.66 -20.68 24.95
CA THR A 128 -1.30 -21.42 23.72
C THR A 128 0.12 -21.98 23.79
N ARG A 129 1.07 -21.21 24.32
CA ARG A 129 2.46 -21.66 24.50
C ARG A 129 2.59 -22.73 25.57
N SER A 130 1.89 -22.59 26.68
CA SER A 130 1.91 -23.57 27.76
C SER A 130 1.37 -24.94 27.33
N MET A 131 0.49 -24.97 26.31
CA MET A 131 0.03 -26.20 25.67
C MET A 131 1.04 -26.80 24.67
N GLY A 132 2.24 -26.24 24.55
CA GLY A 132 3.29 -26.75 23.66
C GLY A 132 3.08 -26.42 22.17
N ALA A 133 2.26 -25.42 21.85
CA ALA A 133 1.99 -25.05 20.47
C ALA A 133 3.27 -24.56 19.74
N ARG A 134 3.43 -25.02 18.50
CA ARG A 134 4.51 -24.56 17.62
C ARG A 134 4.27 -23.11 17.19
N LEU A 135 5.33 -22.41 16.81
CA LEU A 135 5.23 -21.02 16.33
C LEU A 135 4.22 -20.86 15.19
N SER A 136 4.25 -21.76 14.21
CA SER A 136 3.29 -21.72 13.10
C SER A 136 1.83 -21.82 13.59
N THR A 137 1.56 -22.67 14.57
CA THR A 137 0.23 -22.78 15.19
C THR A 137 -0.16 -21.46 15.87
N LEU A 138 0.75 -20.86 16.64
CA LEU A 138 0.52 -19.59 17.29
C LEU A 138 0.24 -18.47 16.27
N VAL A 139 1.04 -18.38 15.21
CA VAL A 139 0.87 -17.32 14.17
C VAL A 139 -0.42 -17.52 13.39
N PHE A 140 -0.63 -18.70 12.82
CA PHE A 140 -1.73 -18.91 11.86
C PHE A 140 -3.07 -19.26 12.50
N ARG A 141 -3.09 -19.80 13.73
CA ARG A 141 -4.33 -20.20 14.41
C ARG A 141 -4.72 -19.28 15.57
N VAL A 142 -3.83 -18.41 16.03
CA VAL A 142 -4.11 -17.49 17.15
C VAL A 142 -3.88 -16.06 16.72
N LEU A 143 -2.64 -15.65 16.47
CA LEU A 143 -2.31 -14.23 16.23
C LEU A 143 -3.06 -13.63 15.04
N LEU A 144 -2.99 -14.24 13.87
CA LEU A 144 -3.63 -13.70 12.66
C LEU A 144 -5.17 -13.76 12.74
N PRO A 145 -5.82 -14.84 13.22
CA PRO A 145 -7.27 -14.85 13.39
C PRO A 145 -7.78 -13.84 14.43
N GLU A 146 -7.15 -13.77 15.60
CA GLU A 146 -7.55 -12.82 16.65
C GLU A 146 -7.38 -11.35 16.23
N SER A 147 -6.31 -11.04 15.50
CA SER A 147 -6.07 -9.68 14.99
C SER A 147 -6.80 -9.37 13.67
N SER A 148 -7.51 -10.34 13.07
CA SER A 148 -8.10 -10.19 11.73
C SER A 148 -8.98 -8.95 11.55
N PRO A 149 -9.84 -8.49 12.49
CA PRO A 149 -10.61 -7.26 12.30
C PRO A 149 -9.72 -6.02 12.14
N ALA A 150 -8.67 -5.92 12.98
CA ALA A 150 -7.71 -4.82 12.90
C ALA A 150 -6.84 -4.90 11.64
N LEU A 151 -6.46 -6.11 11.19
CA LEU A 151 -5.73 -6.32 9.95
C LEU A 151 -6.55 -5.89 8.72
N VAL A 152 -7.85 -6.24 8.69
CA VAL A 152 -8.77 -5.83 7.62
C VAL A 152 -8.96 -4.32 7.62
N SER A 153 -9.15 -3.70 8.78
CA SER A 153 -9.22 -2.25 8.89
C SER A 153 -7.94 -1.57 8.40
N GLY A 154 -6.79 -2.11 8.79
CA GLY A 154 -5.48 -1.61 8.38
C GLY A 154 -5.24 -1.70 6.87
N ILE A 155 -5.60 -2.83 6.22
CA ILE A 155 -5.45 -2.93 4.76
C ILE A 155 -6.42 -2.01 4.03
N THR A 156 -7.63 -1.82 4.54
CA THR A 156 -8.60 -0.89 3.96
C THR A 156 -8.05 0.54 3.92
N VAL A 157 -7.52 1.03 5.04
CA VAL A 157 -6.86 2.36 5.10
C VAL A 157 -5.67 2.42 4.14
N THR A 158 -4.90 1.35 4.05
CA THR A 158 -3.75 1.27 3.15
C THR A 158 -4.16 1.29 1.67
N LEU A 159 -5.27 0.63 1.30
CA LEU A 159 -5.80 0.67 -0.07
C LEU A 159 -6.28 2.07 -0.44
N ILE A 160 -6.92 2.78 0.47
CA ILE A 160 -7.30 4.20 0.27
C ILE A 160 -6.06 5.06 0.04
N ALA A 161 -5.00 4.86 0.82
CA ALA A 161 -3.72 5.55 0.60
C ALA A 161 -3.09 5.19 -0.76
N LEU A 162 -3.18 3.93 -1.19
CA LEU A 162 -2.69 3.47 -2.50
C LEU A 162 -3.42 4.13 -3.67
N VAL A 163 -4.73 4.38 -3.57
CA VAL A 163 -5.46 5.17 -4.57
C VAL A 163 -4.89 6.58 -4.68
N SER A 164 -4.63 7.25 -3.54
CA SER A 164 -3.99 8.56 -3.53
C SER A 164 -2.58 8.53 -4.11
N TYR A 165 -1.79 7.51 -3.81
CA TYR A 165 -0.44 7.32 -4.36
C TYR A 165 -0.47 7.05 -5.88
N SER A 166 -1.45 6.27 -6.36
CA SER A 166 -1.61 6.01 -7.79
C SER A 166 -1.95 7.29 -8.56
N ALA A 167 -2.75 8.18 -7.98
CA ALA A 167 -3.03 9.50 -8.57
C ALA A 167 -1.75 10.36 -8.67
N MET A 168 -0.90 10.38 -7.63
CA MET A 168 0.40 11.06 -7.68
C MET A 168 1.35 10.43 -8.70
N ALA A 169 1.37 9.10 -8.80
CA ALA A 169 2.13 8.40 -9.82
C ALA A 169 1.65 8.75 -11.24
N GLY A 170 0.33 8.93 -11.41
CA GLY A 170 -0.28 9.37 -12.66
C GLY A 170 0.28 10.70 -13.17
N VAL A 171 0.49 11.67 -12.28
CA VAL A 171 1.05 12.99 -12.62
C VAL A 171 2.45 12.89 -13.27
N ILE A 172 3.22 11.87 -12.92
CA ILE A 172 4.58 11.65 -13.45
C ILE A 172 4.62 10.57 -14.54
N GLY A 173 3.46 10.21 -15.11
CA GLY A 173 3.39 9.36 -16.30
C GLY A 173 3.06 7.88 -16.06
N ALA A 174 2.53 7.52 -14.89
CA ALA A 174 2.08 6.17 -14.61
C ALA A 174 0.75 5.80 -15.30
N GLY A 175 0.02 6.78 -15.82
CA GLY A 175 -1.35 6.57 -16.31
C GLY A 175 -2.39 6.68 -15.21
N GLY A 176 -3.59 6.14 -15.44
CA GLY A 176 -4.69 6.13 -14.51
C GLY A 176 -5.45 7.45 -14.40
N LEU A 177 -6.42 7.49 -13.47
CA LEU A 177 -7.28 8.66 -13.22
C LEU A 177 -6.49 9.91 -12.84
N GLY A 178 -5.39 9.77 -12.11
CA GLY A 178 -4.52 10.88 -11.76
C GLY A 178 -3.86 11.54 -12.99
N ASN A 179 -3.44 10.72 -13.97
CA ASN A 179 -2.90 11.21 -15.24
C ASN A 179 -4.00 11.92 -16.06
N LEU A 180 -5.18 11.33 -16.15
CA LEU A 180 -6.32 11.90 -16.85
C LEU A 180 -6.72 13.25 -16.25
N ALA A 181 -6.87 13.34 -14.93
CA ALA A 181 -7.20 14.57 -14.24
C ALA A 181 -6.15 15.66 -14.42
N TYR A 182 -4.87 15.27 -14.43
CA TYR A 182 -3.77 16.22 -14.59
C TYR A 182 -3.61 16.72 -16.04
N LEU A 183 -3.51 15.80 -17.01
CA LEU A 183 -3.24 16.18 -18.42
C LEU A 183 -4.47 16.81 -19.08
N GLU A 184 -5.62 16.12 -19.06
CA GLU A 184 -6.82 16.60 -19.75
C GLU A 184 -7.54 17.65 -18.89
N GLY A 185 -7.65 17.41 -17.59
CA GLY A 185 -8.36 18.31 -16.69
C GLY A 185 -7.59 19.60 -16.41
N PHE A 186 -6.43 19.51 -15.77
CA PHE A 186 -5.69 20.67 -15.31
C PHE A 186 -4.90 21.37 -16.43
N GLN A 187 -4.08 20.64 -17.19
CA GLN A 187 -3.22 21.28 -18.21
C GLN A 187 -4.02 21.84 -19.41
N ARG A 188 -5.10 21.16 -19.81
CA ARG A 188 -5.98 21.61 -20.91
C ARG A 188 -7.16 22.45 -20.42
N ASN A 189 -7.25 22.70 -19.12
CA ASN A 189 -8.30 23.50 -18.50
C ASN A 189 -9.74 22.96 -18.73
N HIS A 190 -9.86 21.62 -18.82
CA HIS A 190 -11.14 20.91 -18.92
C HIS A 190 -11.64 20.51 -17.52
N ASN A 191 -12.25 21.43 -16.79
CA ASN A 191 -12.70 21.22 -15.41
C ASN A 191 -13.73 20.10 -15.26
N ASP A 192 -14.53 19.84 -16.30
CA ASP A 192 -15.47 18.74 -16.38
C ASP A 192 -14.78 17.38 -16.29
N VAL A 193 -13.65 17.20 -16.96
CA VAL A 193 -12.82 15.98 -16.88
C VAL A 193 -12.25 15.79 -15.48
N THR A 194 -11.73 16.87 -14.87
CA THR A 194 -11.20 16.80 -13.48
C THR A 194 -12.28 16.37 -12.50
N LEU A 195 -13.49 16.96 -12.59
CA LEU A 195 -14.61 16.60 -11.72
C LEU A 195 -14.98 15.13 -11.85
N VAL A 196 -15.14 14.64 -13.08
CA VAL A 196 -15.52 13.24 -13.29
C VAL A 196 -14.43 12.29 -12.82
N ALA A 197 -13.15 12.56 -13.14
CA ALA A 197 -12.03 11.73 -12.68
C ALA A 197 -11.87 11.71 -11.15
N THR A 198 -12.39 12.72 -10.44
CA THR A 198 -12.36 12.78 -8.97
C THR A 198 -13.47 11.96 -8.32
N VAL A 199 -14.62 11.82 -9.00
CA VAL A 199 -15.81 11.13 -8.46
C VAL A 199 -15.84 9.65 -8.85
N THR A 200 -15.03 9.26 -9.87
CA THR A 200 -14.92 7.88 -10.34
C THR A 200 -13.91 7.10 -9.55
#